data_881638cc37444106e2506a1f5a39e24c
#
_entry.id   881638cc37444106e2506a1f5a39e24c
#
_cell.length_a   1.000
_cell.length_b   1.000
_cell.length_c   1.000
_cell.angle_alpha   90.00
_cell.angle_beta   90.00
_cell.angle_gamma   90.00
#
_symmetry.space_group_name_H-M   'P 1'
#
loop_
_entity.id
_entity.type
_entity.pdbx_description
1 polymer ?
#
loop_
_entity_poly.entity_id
_entity_poly.type
_entity_poly.pdbx_seq_one_letter_code
_entity_poly.pdbx_strand_id
1 'polypeptide(L)'
;MLAKIVGLSAHCTGLSTLVRRFASKLAPTVLVLWCVPGLAQAFDLQQLSDQLSRPEVIHGRFIQEKHLRALPQPLTSKGHFVLAKNHGLLWLLQTPLQQDYRITATGIARRDAGGWQMLPGKSAGAEQNRLFLAVLQGDSSGLQRDFELKLQGSAQNWQLQLIPRSLLLKQIFNQINIDGGALVQRIELLEAQGDRTLLIMQDSSSAQPLSEAEQHDFAE
;
A
#
# COMPACT_ATOMS: atom_id res chain seq x y z
N MET A 1 27.36 69.54 41.60
CA MET A 1 26.56 70.75 41.88
C MET A 1 25.20 70.22 42.29
N LEU A 2 25.02 70.25 43.61
CA LEU A 2 24.21 71.23 44.36
C LEU A 2 22.79 71.33 43.83
N ALA A 3 21.70 71.19 44.55
CA ALA A 3 21.40 71.31 45.98
C ALA A 3 19.92 70.90 46.12
N LYS A 4 19.51 70.17 47.19
CA LYS A 4 18.86 70.77 48.39
C LYS A 4 17.56 71.54 48.04
N ILE A 5 16.42 71.37 48.69
CA ILE A 5 16.08 71.49 50.11
C ILE A 5 14.56 71.18 50.24
N VAL A 6 14.18 70.38 51.28
CA VAL A 6 13.34 70.71 52.43
C VAL A 6 11.89 71.07 52.07
N GLY A 7 10.87 70.53 52.61
CA GLY A 7 10.48 70.10 53.90
C GLY A 7 9.08 70.58 54.12
N LEU A 8 8.22 69.93 54.74
CA LEU A 8 7.47 70.37 55.95
C LEU A 8 6.21 69.55 56.18
N SER A 9 6.10 69.15 57.40
CA SER A 9 5.00 68.53 58.09
C SER A 9 3.68 69.27 57.98
N ALA A 10 2.61 68.57 58.09
CA ALA A 10 1.53 68.91 59.04
C ALA A 10 0.51 67.78 59.22
N HIS A 11 0.30 67.49 60.45
CA HIS A 11 -0.76 66.69 61.05
C HIS A 11 -2.17 66.97 60.52
N CYS A 12 -3.04 65.94 60.51
CA CYS A 12 -4.16 65.81 61.44
C CYS A 12 -5.05 64.60 61.20
N THR A 13 -5.14 63.83 62.21
CA THR A 13 -6.33 63.21 62.86
C THR A 13 -7.47 62.64 62.04
N GLY A 14 -7.66 61.36 62.15
CA GLY A 14 -8.88 60.72 62.60
C GLY A 14 -10.00 60.51 61.62
N LEU A 15 -10.25 59.27 61.29
CA LEU A 15 -11.57 58.66 61.64
C LEU A 15 -11.60 57.21 61.24
N SER A 16 -11.90 56.38 62.20
CA SER A 16 -12.21 54.96 62.05
C SER A 16 -13.39 54.75 61.11
N THR A 17 -13.22 53.89 60.12
CA THR A 17 -14.37 53.15 59.54
C THR A 17 -13.97 51.80 59.04
N LEU A 18 -14.63 50.83 59.53
CA LEU A 18 -14.72 49.44 59.23
C LEU A 18 -14.63 49.15 57.66
N VAL A 19 -13.60 48.46 57.19
CA VAL A 19 -13.69 47.86 55.93
C VAL A 19 -13.57 46.33 56.07
N ARG A 20 -14.69 45.70 55.80
CA ARG A 20 -14.86 44.26 55.76
C ARG A 20 -13.81 43.65 54.80
N ARG A 21 -13.03 42.72 55.29
CA ARG A 21 -12.18 41.84 54.56
C ARG A 21 -13.04 40.87 53.72
N PHE A 22 -13.23 41.14 52.45
CA PHE A 22 -13.63 40.10 51.50
C PHE A 22 -12.38 39.30 51.12
N ALA A 23 -12.25 38.15 51.76
CA ALA A 23 -11.31 37.13 51.33
C ALA A 23 -11.91 36.45 50.08
N SER A 24 -11.55 36.92 48.88
CA SER A 24 -11.80 36.20 47.64
C SER A 24 -10.89 34.97 47.59
N LYS A 25 -11.46 33.80 47.88
CA LYS A 25 -10.84 32.50 47.64
C LYS A 25 -10.76 32.31 46.13
N LEU A 26 -9.60 32.60 45.53
CA LEU A 26 -9.23 32.15 44.18
C LEU A 26 -9.03 30.63 44.26
N ALA A 27 -10.02 29.89 43.83
CA ALA A 27 -9.87 28.45 43.61
C ALA A 27 -8.95 28.26 42.41
N PRO A 28 -7.88 27.45 42.49
CA PRO A 28 -7.10 27.09 41.34
C PRO A 28 -7.94 26.16 40.45
N THR A 29 -8.40 26.68 39.31
CA THR A 29 -9.00 25.86 38.27
C THR A 29 -7.91 24.96 37.68
N VAL A 30 -7.81 23.74 38.15
CA VAL A 30 -6.95 22.72 37.57
C VAL A 30 -7.58 22.34 36.23
N LEU A 31 -7.03 22.87 35.16
CA LEU A 31 -7.36 22.49 33.80
C LEU A 31 -6.79 21.07 33.55
N VAL A 32 -7.58 20.05 33.82
CA VAL A 32 -7.24 18.67 33.47
C VAL A 32 -7.37 18.55 31.96
N LEU A 33 -6.22 18.67 31.26
CA LEU A 33 -6.11 18.37 29.84
C LEU A 33 -6.31 16.85 29.67
N TRP A 34 -7.53 16.44 29.35
CA TRP A 34 -7.80 15.08 28.96
C TRP A 34 -7.11 14.84 27.61
N CYS A 35 -5.89 14.29 27.66
CA CYS A 35 -5.31 13.61 26.52
C CYS A 35 -6.20 12.40 26.22
N VAL A 36 -7.16 12.55 25.32
CA VAL A 36 -7.87 11.43 24.72
C VAL A 36 -6.82 10.71 23.87
N PRO A 37 -6.37 9.49 24.22
CA PRO A 37 -5.53 8.73 23.30
C PRO A 37 -6.39 8.50 22.06
N GLY A 38 -6.05 9.18 20.97
CA GLY A 38 -6.62 8.86 19.66
C GLY A 38 -6.36 7.38 19.43
N LEU A 39 -7.42 6.58 19.30
CA LEU A 39 -7.32 5.19 18.86
C LEU A 39 -6.69 5.26 17.48
N ALA A 40 -5.37 5.10 17.41
CA ALA A 40 -4.69 4.85 16.16
C ALA A 40 -5.25 3.53 15.64
N GLN A 41 -6.22 3.60 14.73
CA GLN A 41 -6.68 2.40 14.04
C GLN A 41 -5.48 1.86 13.26
N ALA A 42 -5.01 0.68 13.66
CA ALA A 42 -3.98 -0.02 12.92
C ALA A 42 -4.51 -0.29 11.50
N PHE A 43 -3.70 0.01 10.50
CA PHE A 43 -4.01 -0.28 9.11
C PHE A 43 -4.16 -1.80 8.95
N ASP A 44 -5.34 -2.25 8.52
CA ASP A 44 -5.70 -3.66 8.46
C ASP A 44 -5.88 -4.18 7.03
N LEU A 45 -6.06 -5.49 6.90
CA LEU A 45 -6.21 -6.17 5.61
C LEU A 45 -7.45 -5.72 4.85
N GLN A 46 -8.54 -5.35 5.54
CA GLN A 46 -9.75 -4.86 4.90
C GLN A 46 -9.50 -3.48 4.29
N GLN A 47 -8.86 -2.59 5.03
CA GLN A 47 -8.49 -1.27 4.55
C GLN A 47 -7.53 -1.33 3.35
N LEU A 48 -6.56 -2.26 3.38
CA LEU A 48 -5.68 -2.52 2.24
C LEU A 48 -6.46 -3.02 1.02
N SER A 49 -7.34 -4.00 1.21
CA SER A 49 -8.21 -4.54 0.15
C SER A 49 -9.07 -3.45 -0.47
N ASP A 50 -9.74 -2.64 0.37
CA ASP A 50 -10.56 -1.52 -0.08
C ASP A 50 -9.74 -0.48 -0.85
N GLN A 51 -8.51 -0.21 -0.40
CA GLN A 51 -7.60 0.74 -1.06
C GLN A 51 -7.20 0.26 -2.45
N LEU A 52 -6.78 -1.01 -2.58
CA LEU A 52 -6.32 -1.58 -3.85
C LEU A 52 -7.45 -1.84 -4.84
N SER A 53 -8.67 -2.06 -4.36
CA SER A 53 -9.85 -2.31 -5.20
C SER A 53 -10.57 -1.04 -5.68
N ARG A 54 -10.17 0.15 -5.21
CA ARG A 54 -10.82 1.42 -5.62
C ARG A 54 -10.58 1.81 -7.08
N PRO A 55 -9.35 1.72 -7.62
CA PRO A 55 -9.12 2.11 -9.00
C PRO A 55 -9.85 1.22 -9.98
N GLU A 56 -10.53 1.82 -10.95
CA GLU A 56 -11.18 1.06 -12.04
C GLU A 56 -10.15 0.57 -13.07
N VAL A 57 -9.13 1.40 -13.35
CA VAL A 57 -8.04 1.06 -14.29
C VAL A 57 -6.73 1.56 -13.71
N ILE A 58 -5.69 0.75 -13.81
CA ILE A 58 -4.31 1.12 -13.46
C ILE A 58 -3.41 0.81 -14.65
N HIS A 59 -2.71 1.81 -15.14
CA HIS A 59 -1.62 1.69 -16.11
C HIS A 59 -0.28 1.83 -15.41
N GLY A 60 0.73 1.12 -15.91
CA GLY A 60 2.09 1.27 -15.39
C GLY A 60 3.11 0.51 -16.23
N ARG A 61 4.36 0.66 -15.81
CA ARG A 61 5.49 -0.11 -16.33
C ARG A 61 5.95 -1.11 -15.29
N PHE A 62 6.62 -2.15 -15.73
CA PHE A 62 7.23 -3.10 -14.80
C PHE A 62 8.66 -3.47 -15.23
N ILE A 63 9.44 -3.82 -14.22
CA ILE A 63 10.70 -4.54 -14.38
C ILE A 63 10.55 -5.85 -13.59
N GLN A 64 10.79 -6.95 -14.27
CA GLN A 64 10.83 -8.28 -13.67
C GLN A 64 12.25 -8.82 -13.72
N GLU A 65 12.78 -9.21 -12.59
CA GLU A 65 14.09 -9.87 -12.46
C GLU A 65 13.89 -11.27 -11.92
N LYS A 66 14.27 -12.28 -12.69
CA LYS A 66 14.29 -13.66 -12.22
C LYS A 66 15.73 -14.08 -11.89
N HIS A 67 15.98 -14.22 -10.61
CA HIS A 67 17.25 -14.69 -10.06
C HIS A 67 17.21 -16.21 -9.95
N LEU A 68 17.91 -16.88 -10.85
CA LEU A 68 18.06 -18.32 -10.84
C LEU A 68 19.35 -18.69 -10.11
N ARG A 69 19.30 -19.68 -9.22
CA ARG A 69 20.50 -20.16 -8.49
C ARG A 69 21.65 -20.57 -9.40
N ALA A 70 21.32 -21.03 -10.59
CA ALA A 70 22.28 -21.48 -11.58
C ALA A 70 22.94 -20.34 -12.38
N LEU A 71 22.44 -19.12 -12.29
CA LEU A 71 22.94 -17.99 -13.07
C LEU A 71 23.48 -16.88 -12.18
N PRO A 72 24.64 -16.29 -12.49
CA PRO A 72 25.23 -15.21 -11.71
C PRO A 72 24.51 -13.86 -11.91
N GLN A 73 23.74 -13.71 -12.99
CA GLN A 73 22.99 -12.50 -13.33
C GLN A 73 21.50 -12.83 -13.46
N PRO A 74 20.59 -11.94 -13.05
CA PRO A 74 19.17 -12.17 -13.21
C PRO A 74 18.75 -12.08 -14.67
N LEU A 75 17.73 -12.84 -15.04
CA LEU A 75 17.01 -12.67 -16.30
C LEU A 75 16.05 -11.49 -16.12
N THR A 76 16.31 -10.40 -16.84
CA THR A 76 15.52 -9.17 -16.71
C THR A 76 14.57 -9.03 -17.89
N SER A 77 13.30 -8.80 -17.58
CA SER A 77 12.24 -8.47 -18.53
C SER A 77 11.62 -7.13 -18.14
N LYS A 78 11.17 -6.37 -19.16
CA LYS A 78 10.50 -5.07 -18.95
C LYS A 78 9.31 -4.96 -19.87
N GLY A 79 8.33 -4.19 -19.45
CA GLY A 79 7.13 -3.94 -20.24
C GLY A 79 6.16 -3.00 -19.56
N HIS A 80 4.92 -3.04 -20.06
CA HIS A 80 3.80 -2.28 -19.52
C HIS A 80 2.72 -3.24 -19.01
N PHE A 81 1.88 -2.74 -18.12
CA PHE A 81 0.70 -3.46 -17.67
C PHE A 81 -0.52 -2.53 -17.65
N VAL A 82 -1.68 -3.13 -17.85
CA VAL A 82 -2.97 -2.50 -17.66
C VAL A 82 -3.82 -3.43 -16.81
N LEU A 83 -4.12 -2.99 -15.60
CA LEU A 83 -5.05 -3.68 -14.72
C LEU A 83 -6.42 -3.01 -14.83
N ALA A 84 -7.44 -3.77 -15.20
CA ALA A 84 -8.82 -3.28 -15.28
C ALA A 84 -9.72 -4.09 -14.36
N LYS A 85 -10.43 -3.40 -13.48
CA LYS A 85 -11.36 -4.01 -12.53
C LYS A 85 -12.43 -4.82 -13.29
N ASN A 86 -12.68 -6.04 -12.83
CA ASN A 86 -13.60 -7.01 -13.46
C ASN A 86 -13.21 -7.52 -14.86
N HIS A 87 -12.15 -6.99 -15.47
CA HIS A 87 -11.65 -7.46 -16.77
C HIS A 87 -10.39 -8.33 -16.62
N GLY A 88 -9.46 -7.91 -15.77
CA GLY A 88 -8.22 -8.64 -15.55
C GLY A 88 -6.98 -7.78 -15.76
N LEU A 89 -5.91 -8.39 -16.24
CA LEU A 89 -4.59 -7.79 -16.40
C LEU A 89 -4.06 -8.07 -17.80
N LEU A 90 -3.70 -7.01 -18.53
CA LEU A 90 -2.83 -7.09 -19.70
C LEU A 90 -1.38 -6.95 -19.22
N TRP A 91 -0.54 -7.90 -19.59
CA TRP A 91 0.88 -7.95 -19.27
C TRP A 91 1.69 -7.93 -20.56
N LEU A 92 2.21 -6.76 -20.92
CA LEU A 92 2.76 -6.46 -22.25
C LEU A 92 4.28 -6.40 -22.17
N LEU A 93 4.95 -7.53 -22.37
CA LEU A 93 6.40 -7.63 -22.38
C LEU A 93 6.97 -6.95 -23.62
N GLN A 94 8.01 -6.14 -23.45
CA GLN A 94 8.71 -5.43 -24.52
C GLN A 94 10.15 -5.91 -24.69
N THR A 95 10.81 -6.28 -23.60
CA THR A 95 12.20 -6.74 -23.62
C THR A 95 12.38 -7.94 -22.69
N PRO A 96 13.25 -8.92 -23.01
CA PRO A 96 14.05 -9.03 -24.25
C PRO A 96 13.21 -9.47 -25.46
N LEU A 97 12.03 -10.04 -25.24
CA LEU A 97 11.10 -10.50 -26.28
C LEU A 97 9.76 -9.77 -26.12
N GLN A 98 9.17 -9.39 -27.25
CA GLN A 98 7.81 -8.87 -27.26
C GLN A 98 6.82 -10.03 -27.11
N GLN A 99 6.00 -9.97 -26.06
CA GLN A 99 4.98 -10.96 -25.82
C GLN A 99 3.87 -10.40 -24.94
N ASP A 100 2.65 -10.49 -25.41
CA ASP A 100 1.49 -10.01 -24.70
C ASP A 100 0.76 -11.18 -24.03
N TYR A 101 0.38 -10.96 -22.77
CA TYR A 101 -0.46 -11.88 -22.00
C TYR A 101 -1.70 -11.15 -21.50
N ARG A 102 -2.83 -11.82 -21.56
CA ARG A 102 -4.07 -11.42 -20.92
C ARG A 102 -4.38 -12.41 -19.80
N ILE A 103 -4.51 -11.92 -18.60
CA ILE A 103 -4.74 -12.71 -17.38
C ILE A 103 -6.11 -12.32 -16.86
N THR A 104 -7.04 -13.27 -16.83
CA THR A 104 -8.42 -13.06 -16.37
C THR A 104 -8.80 -14.11 -15.33
N ALA A 105 -10.00 -14.02 -14.76
CA ALA A 105 -10.53 -15.05 -13.88
C ALA A 105 -10.69 -16.42 -14.58
N THR A 106 -10.86 -16.43 -15.92
CA THR A 106 -11.03 -17.64 -16.71
C THR A 106 -9.73 -18.31 -17.13
N GLY A 107 -8.60 -17.59 -17.07
CA GLY A 107 -7.28 -18.12 -17.41
C GLY A 107 -6.32 -17.10 -17.97
N ILE A 108 -5.30 -17.61 -18.62
CA ILE A 108 -4.24 -16.83 -19.26
C ILE A 108 -4.29 -17.06 -20.76
N ALA A 109 -4.36 -15.99 -21.51
CA ALA A 109 -4.16 -16.03 -22.96
C ALA A 109 -2.84 -15.35 -23.33
N ARG A 110 -2.22 -15.85 -24.38
CA ARG A 110 -1.04 -15.25 -25.01
C ARG A 110 -1.43 -14.78 -26.40
N ARG A 111 -0.94 -13.61 -26.82
CA ARG A 111 -1.15 -13.11 -28.16
C ARG A 111 -0.13 -13.71 -29.11
N ASP A 112 -0.60 -14.23 -30.24
CA ASP A 112 0.22 -14.65 -31.36
C ASP A 112 -0.29 -14.02 -32.69
N ALA A 113 0.19 -14.49 -33.83
CA ALA A 113 -0.23 -13.98 -35.13
C ALA A 113 -1.72 -14.22 -35.44
N GLY A 114 -2.36 -15.17 -34.78
CA GLY A 114 -3.79 -15.49 -34.91
C GLY A 114 -4.68 -14.85 -33.86
N GLY A 115 -4.16 -13.95 -32.99
CA GLY A 115 -4.88 -13.29 -31.91
C GLY A 115 -4.61 -13.93 -30.54
N TRP A 116 -5.56 -13.80 -29.61
CA TRP A 116 -5.42 -14.31 -28.25
C TRP A 116 -5.66 -15.83 -28.18
N GLN A 117 -4.66 -16.57 -27.72
CA GLN A 117 -4.70 -18.03 -27.56
C GLN A 117 -4.63 -18.42 -26.09
N MET A 118 -5.65 -19.14 -25.60
CA MET A 118 -5.69 -19.61 -24.22
C MET A 118 -4.57 -20.62 -23.95
N LEU A 119 -3.82 -20.39 -22.89
CA LEU A 119 -2.78 -21.31 -22.43
C LEU A 119 -3.38 -22.43 -21.55
N PRO A 120 -2.78 -23.63 -21.55
CA PRO A 120 -3.23 -24.72 -20.69
C PRO A 120 -3.22 -24.31 -19.21
N GLY A 121 -4.37 -24.45 -18.53
CA GLY A 121 -4.65 -23.89 -17.20
C GLY A 121 -3.94 -24.53 -16.00
N LYS A 122 -3.04 -25.51 -16.22
CA LYS A 122 -2.39 -26.27 -15.11
C LYS A 122 -0.86 -26.13 -15.12
N SER A 123 -0.34 -24.93 -15.31
CA SER A 123 1.10 -24.69 -15.19
C SER A 123 1.42 -23.93 -13.90
N ALA A 124 2.64 -24.10 -13.35
CA ALA A 124 3.12 -23.30 -12.22
C ALA A 124 3.07 -21.80 -12.52
N GLY A 125 3.28 -21.40 -13.77
CA GLY A 125 3.12 -20.01 -14.22
C GLY A 125 1.67 -19.51 -14.15
N ALA A 126 0.67 -20.37 -14.36
CA ALA A 126 -0.72 -19.99 -14.26
C ALA A 126 -1.11 -19.65 -12.81
N GLU A 127 -0.65 -20.42 -11.83
CA GLU A 127 -0.87 -20.13 -10.41
C GLU A 127 -0.18 -18.83 -9.97
N GLN A 128 1.04 -18.60 -10.42
CA GLN A 128 1.77 -17.34 -10.16
C GLN A 128 1.00 -16.12 -10.71
N ASN A 129 0.47 -16.21 -11.93
CA ASN A 129 -0.26 -15.10 -12.55
C ASN A 129 -1.64 -14.87 -11.90
N ARG A 130 -2.34 -15.92 -11.46
CA ARG A 130 -3.58 -15.78 -10.67
C ARG A 130 -3.31 -15.06 -9.35
N LEU A 131 -2.20 -15.40 -8.70
CA LEU A 131 -1.78 -14.73 -7.47
C LEU A 131 -1.51 -13.25 -7.72
N PHE A 132 -0.80 -12.89 -8.79
CA PHE A 132 -0.57 -11.49 -9.16
C PHE A 132 -1.89 -10.74 -9.37
N LEU A 133 -2.82 -11.33 -10.11
CA LEU A 133 -4.11 -10.71 -10.35
C LEU A 133 -4.86 -10.46 -9.03
N ALA A 134 -4.95 -11.46 -8.15
CA ALA A 134 -5.62 -11.34 -6.86
C ALA A 134 -4.99 -10.24 -5.99
N VAL A 135 -3.66 -10.18 -5.92
CA VAL A 135 -2.93 -9.15 -5.17
C VAL A 135 -3.19 -7.76 -5.73
N LEU A 136 -3.06 -7.59 -7.05
CA LEU A 136 -3.19 -6.29 -7.70
C LEU A 136 -4.63 -5.75 -7.63
N GLN A 137 -5.63 -6.64 -7.60
CA GLN A 137 -7.04 -6.30 -7.45
C GLN A 137 -7.51 -6.14 -6.01
N GLY A 138 -6.65 -6.43 -5.03
CA GLY A 138 -7.01 -6.39 -3.61
C GLY A 138 -7.96 -7.51 -3.18
N ASP A 139 -8.04 -8.64 -3.91
CA ASP A 139 -8.82 -9.81 -3.51
C ASP A 139 -8.17 -10.53 -2.32
N SER A 140 -8.50 -10.05 -1.12
CA SER A 140 -7.98 -10.64 0.12
C SER A 140 -8.61 -12.00 0.46
N SER A 141 -9.82 -12.29 -0.01
CA SER A 141 -10.56 -13.51 0.35
C SER A 141 -9.91 -14.77 -0.22
N GLY A 142 -9.52 -14.73 -1.49
CA GLY A 142 -8.76 -15.80 -2.14
C GLY A 142 -7.39 -15.99 -1.51
N LEU A 143 -6.71 -14.90 -1.19
CA LEU A 143 -5.38 -14.93 -0.56
C LEU A 143 -5.43 -15.51 0.86
N GLN A 144 -6.39 -15.15 1.70
CA GLN A 144 -6.53 -15.65 3.08
C GLN A 144 -6.79 -17.16 3.14
N ARG A 145 -7.45 -17.72 2.14
CA ARG A 145 -7.67 -19.16 2.05
C ARG A 145 -6.36 -19.91 1.84
N ASP A 146 -5.51 -19.41 0.96
CA ASP A 146 -4.33 -20.11 0.46
C ASP A 146 -3.05 -19.73 1.22
N PHE A 147 -3.04 -18.58 1.90
CA PHE A 147 -1.88 -18.03 2.62
C PHE A 147 -2.24 -17.54 4.03
N GLU A 148 -1.26 -17.56 4.92
CA GLU A 148 -1.23 -16.75 6.13
C GLU A 148 -0.75 -15.35 5.72
N LEU A 149 -1.54 -14.32 6.04
CA LEU A 149 -1.24 -12.93 5.68
C LEU A 149 -0.76 -12.16 6.91
N LYS A 150 0.38 -11.46 6.77
CA LYS A 150 0.91 -10.57 7.80
C LYS A 150 1.08 -9.18 7.19
N LEU A 151 0.25 -8.24 7.63
CA LEU A 151 0.29 -6.85 7.20
C LEU A 151 0.98 -5.99 8.25
N GLN A 152 1.86 -5.10 7.79
CA GLN A 152 2.56 -4.10 8.61
C GLN A 152 2.58 -2.76 7.91
N GLY A 153 2.73 -1.67 8.67
CA GLY A 153 2.86 -0.31 8.14
C GLY A 153 1.57 0.49 8.16
N SER A 154 1.41 1.36 7.19
CA SER A 154 0.28 2.29 7.04
C SER A 154 -0.23 2.31 5.61
N ALA A 155 -1.35 2.98 5.36
CA ALA A 155 -1.92 3.11 4.00
C ALA A 155 -0.95 3.67 2.95
N GLN A 156 0.05 4.46 3.36
CA GLN A 156 1.03 5.09 2.46
C GLN A 156 2.33 4.28 2.30
N ASN A 157 2.59 3.36 3.23
CA ASN A 157 3.79 2.51 3.21
C ASN A 157 3.50 1.22 3.97
N TRP A 158 3.04 0.21 3.27
CA TRP A 158 2.65 -1.08 3.81
C TRP A 158 3.49 -2.21 3.23
N GLN A 159 3.62 -3.25 4.02
CA GLN A 159 4.25 -4.51 3.65
C GLN A 159 3.29 -5.64 3.97
N LEU A 160 3.01 -6.48 2.99
CA LEU A 160 2.19 -7.67 3.12
C LEU A 160 3.03 -8.91 2.83
N GLN A 161 3.18 -9.76 3.84
CA GLN A 161 3.84 -11.05 3.73
C GLN A 161 2.80 -12.15 3.58
N LEU A 162 2.98 -13.02 2.60
CA LEU A 162 2.15 -14.19 2.35
C LEU A 162 2.98 -15.46 2.59
N ILE A 163 2.52 -16.29 3.52
CA ILE A 163 3.15 -17.58 3.85
C ILE A 163 2.20 -18.68 3.38
N PRO A 164 2.61 -19.56 2.45
CA PRO A 164 1.75 -20.62 1.92
C PRO A 164 1.23 -21.55 3.01
N ARG A 165 -0.06 -21.90 2.96
CA ARG A 165 -0.70 -22.86 3.87
C ARG A 165 -0.72 -24.27 3.30
N SER A 166 -1.10 -24.40 2.02
CA SER A 166 -1.25 -25.71 1.37
C SER A 166 0.11 -26.33 1.02
N LEU A 167 0.17 -27.66 1.01
CA LEU A 167 1.37 -28.39 0.60
C LEU A 167 1.77 -28.10 -0.85
N LEU A 168 0.78 -27.93 -1.72
CA LEU A 168 1.03 -27.62 -3.13
C LEU A 168 1.74 -26.27 -3.29
N LEU A 169 1.25 -25.22 -2.62
CA LEU A 169 1.88 -23.90 -2.68
C LEU A 169 3.25 -23.85 -2.02
N LYS A 170 3.46 -24.64 -0.94
CA LYS A 170 4.77 -24.80 -0.29
C LYS A 170 5.82 -25.47 -1.19
N GLN A 171 5.39 -26.24 -2.18
CA GLN A 171 6.30 -26.79 -3.21
C GLN A 171 6.75 -25.74 -4.23
N ILE A 172 5.99 -24.64 -4.36
CA ILE A 172 6.27 -23.57 -5.32
C ILE A 172 6.94 -22.39 -4.63
N PHE A 173 6.40 -21.94 -3.48
CA PHE A 173 6.85 -20.76 -2.77
C PHE A 173 7.19 -21.03 -1.31
N ASN A 174 8.27 -20.44 -0.84
CA ASN A 174 8.54 -20.31 0.59
C ASN A 174 7.76 -19.14 1.20
N GLN A 175 7.75 -18.01 0.49
CA GLN A 175 7.16 -16.76 0.95
C GLN A 175 6.98 -15.81 -0.23
N ILE A 176 6.02 -14.90 -0.10
CA ILE A 176 5.84 -13.79 -1.03
C ILE A 176 5.78 -12.51 -0.19
N ASN A 177 6.57 -11.51 -0.58
CA ASN A 177 6.57 -10.18 0.02
C ASN A 177 6.02 -9.18 -0.98
N ILE A 178 5.14 -8.30 -0.51
CA ILE A 178 4.51 -7.28 -1.33
C ILE A 178 4.63 -5.95 -0.59
N ASP A 179 5.18 -4.96 -1.26
CA ASP A 179 5.34 -3.62 -0.72
C ASP A 179 4.53 -2.63 -1.56
N GLY A 180 3.97 -1.62 -0.93
CA GLY A 180 3.24 -0.59 -1.65
C GLY A 180 2.92 0.65 -0.82
N GLY A 181 2.30 1.59 -1.49
CA GLY A 181 1.72 2.81 -0.96
C GLY A 181 0.26 2.91 -1.37
N ALA A 182 -0.11 3.92 -2.16
CA ALA A 182 -1.45 3.99 -2.74
C ALA A 182 -1.76 2.78 -3.64
N LEU A 183 -0.75 2.25 -4.34
CA LEU A 183 -0.81 1.08 -5.20
C LEU A 183 0.35 0.14 -4.85
N VAL A 184 0.32 -1.07 -5.40
CA VAL A 184 1.44 -2.03 -5.31
C VAL A 184 2.65 -1.46 -6.03
N GLN A 185 3.82 -1.54 -5.40
CA GLN A 185 5.09 -1.04 -5.94
C GLN A 185 6.11 -2.15 -6.19
N ARG A 186 6.08 -3.20 -5.36
CA ARG A 186 7.04 -4.30 -5.43
C ARG A 186 6.39 -5.61 -5.02
N ILE A 187 6.73 -6.67 -5.75
CA ILE A 187 6.38 -8.04 -5.37
C ILE A 187 7.64 -8.89 -5.47
N GLU A 188 7.95 -9.63 -4.42
CA GLU A 188 9.07 -10.54 -4.35
C GLU A 188 8.58 -11.95 -4.05
N LEU A 189 8.88 -12.89 -4.92
CA LEU A 189 8.55 -14.30 -4.78
C LEU A 189 9.81 -15.05 -4.38
N LEU A 190 9.80 -15.66 -3.21
CA LEU A 190 10.85 -16.56 -2.74
C LEU A 190 10.40 -17.99 -3.05
N GLU A 191 10.98 -18.58 -4.09
CA GLU A 191 10.59 -19.89 -4.60
C GLU A 191 11.20 -21.02 -3.76
N ALA A 192 10.49 -22.14 -3.64
CA ALA A 192 10.88 -23.25 -2.78
C ALA A 192 12.24 -23.87 -3.20
N GLN A 193 12.59 -23.79 -4.48
CA GLN A 193 13.86 -24.30 -5.01
C GLN A 193 15.04 -23.32 -4.83
N GLY A 194 14.79 -22.16 -4.19
CA GLY A 194 15.79 -21.15 -3.90
C GLY A 194 16.00 -20.13 -5.01
N ASP A 195 15.16 -20.15 -6.04
CA ASP A 195 15.06 -19.07 -7.04
C ASP A 195 14.25 -17.91 -6.44
N ARG A 196 14.40 -16.72 -7.00
CA ARG A 196 13.71 -15.50 -6.58
C ARG A 196 13.23 -14.73 -7.79
N THR A 197 11.98 -14.31 -7.77
CA THR A 197 11.45 -13.37 -8.76
C THR A 197 11.13 -12.05 -8.08
N LEU A 198 11.68 -10.95 -8.61
CA LEU A 198 11.42 -9.60 -8.16
C LEU A 198 10.66 -8.86 -9.26
N LEU A 199 9.53 -8.26 -8.90
CA LEU A 199 8.69 -7.44 -9.75
C LEU A 199 8.65 -6.03 -9.18
N ILE A 200 9.04 -5.05 -9.97
CA ILE A 200 9.03 -3.63 -9.61
C ILE A 200 8.02 -2.94 -10.53
N MET A 201 6.97 -2.38 -9.92
CA MET A 201 5.94 -1.60 -10.61
C MET A 201 6.37 -0.14 -10.63
N GLN A 202 6.42 0.45 -11.81
CA GLN A 202 6.87 1.83 -12.01
C GLN A 202 5.78 2.66 -12.68
N ASP A 203 5.72 3.93 -12.32
CA ASP A 203 4.80 4.92 -12.90
C ASP A 203 3.34 4.48 -12.91
N SER A 204 2.95 3.70 -11.88
CA SER A 204 1.58 3.22 -11.75
C SER A 204 0.63 4.40 -11.54
N SER A 205 -0.40 4.50 -12.37
CA SER A 205 -1.39 5.58 -12.36
C SER A 205 -2.79 5.06 -12.65
N SER A 206 -3.78 5.61 -11.97
CA SER A 206 -5.21 5.34 -12.20
C SER A 206 -5.94 6.53 -12.86
N ALA A 207 -5.19 7.45 -13.47
CA ALA A 207 -5.74 8.69 -13.98
C ALA A 207 -6.47 8.56 -15.33
N GLN A 208 -6.27 7.44 -16.05
CA GLN A 208 -6.81 7.28 -17.41
C GLN A 208 -7.74 6.07 -17.49
N PRO A 209 -8.85 6.17 -18.24
CA PRO A 209 -9.70 5.03 -18.57
C PRO A 209 -9.00 4.11 -19.59
N LEU A 210 -9.59 2.93 -19.85
CA LEU A 210 -9.14 2.07 -20.93
C LEU A 210 -9.27 2.77 -22.28
N SER A 211 -8.23 2.67 -23.10
CA SER A 211 -8.29 3.02 -24.52
C SER A 211 -9.17 2.02 -25.30
N GLU A 212 -9.58 2.39 -26.52
CA GLU A 212 -10.35 1.48 -27.40
C GLU A 212 -9.61 0.18 -27.69
N ALA A 213 -8.30 0.24 -27.89
CA ALA A 213 -7.48 -0.94 -28.11
C ALA A 213 -7.43 -1.86 -26.90
N GLU A 214 -7.28 -1.31 -25.68
CA GLU A 214 -7.28 -2.09 -24.46
C GLU A 214 -8.65 -2.69 -24.16
N GLN A 215 -9.73 -1.96 -24.43
CA GLN A 215 -11.10 -2.49 -24.33
C GLN A 215 -11.29 -3.70 -25.26
N HIS A 216 -10.81 -3.60 -26.50
CA HIS A 216 -10.84 -4.71 -27.45
C HIS A 216 -10.02 -5.90 -26.97
N ASP A 217 -8.82 -5.64 -26.46
CA ASP A 217 -7.93 -6.68 -25.92
C ASP A 217 -8.52 -7.43 -24.72
N PHE A 218 -9.35 -6.79 -23.91
CA PHE A 218 -10.07 -7.44 -22.81
C PHE A 218 -11.35 -8.17 -23.26
N ALA A 219 -11.94 -7.76 -24.40
CA ALA A 219 -13.23 -8.31 -24.88
C ALA A 219 -13.07 -9.62 -25.68
N GLU A 220 -11.92 -9.85 -26.32
CA GLU A 220 -11.60 -11.09 -27.05
C GLU A 220 -11.25 -12.25 -26.08
#